data_835f9b51b82998684cb83d9ee3142ab0
#
_entry.id   835f9b51b82998684cb83d9ee3142ab0
#
_cell.length_a   1.000
_cell.length_b   1.000
_cell.length_c   1.000
_cell.angle_alpha   90.00
_cell.angle_beta   90.00
_cell.angle_gamma   90.00
#
_symmetry.space_group_name_H-M   'P 1'
#
loop_
_entity.id
_entity.type
_entity.pdbx_description
1 polymer ?
#
loop_
_entity_poly.entity_id
_entity_poly.type
_entity_poly.pdbx_seq_one_letter_code
_entity_poly.pdbx_strand_id
1 'polypeptide(L)'
;MGVSTSSPDKGIAQVTVDFPPVNALPVQGWYDLADALLAAGRDPQTRVVVLTSAGRGFNAGVDIKEMQRDSGHGALIGANRGCYAAFSAVYECEVPVIAAVHGFCLGGGIGLVGNADAIVASEDATFGLPELDRGALGAATHLSRLVPQHLMRALYYTSRTATAAELHAHGSVWKVVPREQVLDEALDLAREIARKDGYLLRLAKAAINGIDPVDVHRSYRFEQGFTFEANLSGVADRVRDTFGTTGGDGK
;
A
#
# COMPACT_ATOMS: atom_id res chain seq x y z
N MET A 1 -16.70 -7.86 5.34
CA MET A 1 -15.74 -6.81 5.70
C MET A 1 -14.48 -7.47 6.21
N GLY A 2 -13.31 -7.00 5.80
CA GLY A 2 -12.01 -7.54 6.19
C GLY A 2 -11.11 -7.85 4.99
N VAL A 3 -10.19 -8.79 5.18
CA VAL A 3 -9.35 -9.30 4.11
C VAL A 3 -9.85 -10.67 3.68
N SER A 4 -9.94 -10.91 2.39
CA SER A 4 -10.36 -12.19 1.83
C SER A 4 -9.43 -12.64 0.72
N THR A 5 -9.30 -13.95 0.56
CA THR A 5 -8.50 -14.56 -0.50
C THR A 5 -9.39 -15.45 -1.36
N SER A 6 -9.22 -15.37 -2.68
CA SER A 6 -9.88 -16.22 -3.67
C SER A 6 -8.89 -16.67 -4.73
N SER A 7 -9.28 -17.65 -5.54
CA SER A 7 -8.46 -18.15 -6.64
C SER A 7 -9.26 -18.01 -7.95
N PRO A 8 -9.19 -16.85 -8.61
CA PRO A 8 -9.97 -16.58 -9.82
C PRO A 8 -9.54 -17.46 -10.99
N ASP A 9 -8.27 -17.85 -11.04
CA ASP A 9 -7.69 -18.70 -12.09
C ASP A 9 -6.59 -19.60 -11.51
N LYS A 10 -6.25 -20.65 -12.25
CA LYS A 10 -5.17 -21.57 -11.85
C LYS A 10 -3.84 -20.84 -11.70
N GLY A 11 -3.25 -20.94 -10.53
CA GLY A 11 -1.96 -20.31 -10.20
C GLY A 11 -2.07 -18.84 -9.82
N ILE A 12 -3.27 -18.28 -9.70
CA ILE A 12 -3.49 -16.90 -9.30
C ILE A 12 -4.27 -16.87 -7.99
N ALA A 13 -3.72 -16.19 -6.97
CA ALA A 13 -4.43 -15.85 -5.78
C ALA A 13 -4.82 -14.36 -5.82
N GLN A 14 -6.05 -14.04 -5.46
CA GLN A 14 -6.52 -12.67 -5.33
C GLN A 14 -6.76 -12.37 -3.87
N VAL A 15 -6.05 -11.38 -3.33
CA VAL A 15 -6.25 -10.84 -1.98
C VAL A 15 -7.04 -9.54 -2.11
N THR A 16 -8.21 -9.48 -1.47
CA THR A 16 -9.12 -8.33 -1.53
C THR A 16 -9.28 -7.70 -0.15
N VAL A 17 -9.05 -6.39 -0.08
CA VAL A 17 -9.27 -5.55 1.10
C VAL A 17 -10.66 -4.93 1.04
N ASP A 18 -11.46 -5.08 2.10
CA ASP A 18 -12.82 -4.53 2.20
C ASP A 18 -13.09 -3.97 3.61
N PHE A 19 -12.66 -2.72 3.84
CA PHE A 19 -12.92 -1.94 5.06
C PHE A 19 -13.63 -0.63 4.70
N PRO A 20 -14.96 -0.66 4.49
CA PRO A 20 -15.72 0.53 4.12
C PRO A 20 -15.68 1.60 5.23
N PRO A 21 -15.79 2.89 4.86
CA PRO A 21 -16.10 3.39 3.51
C PRO A 21 -14.88 3.68 2.62
N VAL A 22 -13.65 3.62 3.15
CA VAL A 22 -12.45 4.14 2.45
C VAL A 22 -11.23 3.21 2.52
N ASN A 23 -11.42 1.99 3.00
CA ASN A 23 -10.32 1.04 3.20
C ASN A 23 -9.17 1.63 4.07
N ALA A 24 -9.54 2.41 5.10
CA ALA A 24 -8.63 2.73 6.19
C ALA A 24 -8.59 1.51 7.13
N LEU A 25 -7.41 0.92 7.30
CA LEU A 25 -7.29 -0.33 8.04
C LEU A 25 -7.05 -0.09 9.53
N PRO A 26 -7.82 -0.76 10.40
CA PRO A 26 -7.49 -0.87 11.81
C PRO A 26 -6.21 -1.68 12.01
N VAL A 27 -5.64 -1.64 13.20
CA VAL A 27 -4.40 -2.39 13.53
C VAL A 27 -4.51 -3.86 13.11
N GLN A 28 -5.59 -4.53 13.48
CA GLN A 28 -5.78 -5.94 13.13
C GLN A 28 -5.90 -6.15 11.61
N GLY A 29 -6.52 -5.23 10.88
CA GLY A 29 -6.65 -5.32 9.43
C GLY A 29 -5.31 -5.32 8.69
N TRP A 30 -4.30 -4.62 9.22
CA TRP A 30 -2.93 -4.68 8.67
C TRP A 30 -2.29 -6.04 8.87
N TYR A 31 -2.47 -6.68 10.04
CA TYR A 31 -1.97 -8.03 10.30
C TYR A 31 -2.72 -9.08 9.46
N ASP A 32 -4.05 -8.97 9.37
CA ASP A 32 -4.86 -9.87 8.53
C ASP A 32 -4.41 -9.81 7.06
N LEU A 33 -4.08 -8.61 6.57
CA LEU A 33 -3.56 -8.42 5.21
C LEU A 33 -2.17 -9.06 5.05
N ALA A 34 -1.27 -8.86 6.01
CA ALA A 34 0.04 -9.48 6.01
C ALA A 34 -0.06 -11.00 5.96
N ASP A 35 -0.88 -11.59 6.82
CA ASP A 35 -1.08 -13.02 6.90
C ASP A 35 -1.68 -13.60 5.61
N ALA A 36 -2.66 -12.91 5.01
CA ALA A 36 -3.27 -13.32 3.74
C ALA A 36 -2.25 -13.33 2.59
N LEU A 37 -1.41 -12.29 2.48
CA LEU A 37 -0.37 -12.19 1.45
C LEU A 37 0.69 -13.27 1.62
N LEU A 38 1.18 -13.48 2.85
CA LEU A 38 2.17 -14.52 3.14
C LEU A 38 1.61 -15.91 2.89
N ALA A 39 0.37 -16.18 3.30
CA ALA A 39 -0.28 -17.46 3.05
C ALA A 39 -0.45 -17.74 1.55
N ALA A 40 -0.92 -16.73 0.79
CA ALA A 40 -1.06 -16.84 -0.66
C ALA A 40 0.30 -17.08 -1.35
N GLY A 41 1.35 -16.35 -0.95
CA GLY A 41 2.68 -16.50 -1.52
C GLY A 41 3.34 -17.86 -1.23
N ARG A 42 3.06 -18.44 -0.07
CA ARG A 42 3.60 -19.76 0.35
C ARG A 42 2.86 -20.96 -0.25
N ASP A 43 1.67 -20.77 -0.77
CA ASP A 43 0.94 -21.84 -1.44
C ASP A 43 1.72 -22.30 -2.68
N PRO A 44 2.12 -23.60 -2.76
CA PRO A 44 2.91 -24.10 -3.88
C PRO A 44 2.14 -24.07 -5.22
N GLN A 45 0.83 -23.94 -5.19
CA GLN A 45 0.01 -23.80 -6.39
C GLN A 45 -0.07 -22.34 -6.88
N THR A 46 0.20 -21.36 -6.02
CA THR A 46 0.19 -19.94 -6.38
C THR A 46 1.47 -19.55 -7.12
N ARG A 47 1.32 -18.82 -8.20
CA ARG A 47 2.39 -18.27 -9.05
C ARG A 47 2.42 -16.77 -9.09
N VAL A 48 1.26 -16.13 -8.83
CA VAL A 48 1.07 -14.68 -8.79
C VAL A 48 -0.01 -14.35 -7.78
N VAL A 49 0.18 -13.25 -7.04
CA VAL A 49 -0.85 -12.65 -6.19
C VAL A 49 -1.35 -11.35 -6.83
N VAL A 50 -2.66 -11.18 -6.93
CA VAL A 50 -3.29 -9.90 -7.27
C VAL A 50 -3.85 -9.29 -5.98
N LEU A 51 -3.33 -8.14 -5.59
CA LEU A 51 -3.80 -7.36 -4.45
C LEU A 51 -4.76 -6.28 -4.96
N THR A 52 -6.00 -6.31 -4.49
CA THR A 52 -7.04 -5.35 -4.86
C THR A 52 -7.88 -4.94 -3.65
N SER A 53 -8.83 -4.06 -3.86
CA SER A 53 -9.75 -3.62 -2.82
C SER A 53 -11.18 -3.46 -3.35
N ALA A 54 -12.14 -3.54 -2.44
CA ALA A 54 -13.53 -3.21 -2.72
C ALA A 54 -13.81 -1.72 -2.50
N GLY A 55 -14.96 -1.24 -2.97
CA GLY A 55 -15.49 0.08 -2.65
C GLY A 55 -14.89 1.23 -3.46
N ARG A 56 -14.73 2.39 -2.81
CA ARG A 56 -14.48 3.65 -3.52
C ARG A 56 -13.02 3.91 -3.91
N GLY A 57 -12.07 3.28 -3.25
CA GLY A 57 -10.66 3.47 -3.50
C GLY A 57 -9.84 2.34 -2.91
N PHE A 58 -8.58 2.28 -3.30
CA PHE A 58 -7.70 1.18 -2.95
C PHE A 58 -7.40 1.13 -1.44
N ASN A 59 -6.89 2.22 -0.87
CA ASN A 59 -6.57 2.28 0.56
C ASN A 59 -6.34 3.73 0.99
N ALA A 60 -6.92 4.11 2.15
CA ALA A 60 -6.74 5.43 2.76
C ALA A 60 -5.76 5.44 3.96
N GLY A 61 -4.96 4.38 4.10
CA GLY A 61 -3.97 4.27 5.18
C GLY A 61 -4.54 3.69 6.47
N VAL A 62 -4.03 4.16 7.59
CA VAL A 62 -4.40 3.71 8.94
C VAL A 62 -5.72 4.32 9.38
N ASP A 63 -6.53 3.57 10.13
CA ASP A 63 -7.72 4.12 10.78
C ASP A 63 -7.34 5.11 11.90
N ILE A 64 -7.33 6.40 11.55
CA ILE A 64 -7.02 7.49 12.49
C ILE A 64 -8.00 7.50 13.67
N LYS A 65 -9.26 7.08 13.47
CA LYS A 65 -10.26 7.04 14.54
C LYS A 65 -9.93 5.99 15.59
N GLU A 66 -9.29 4.88 15.21
CA GLU A 66 -8.79 3.90 16.17
C GLU A 66 -7.69 4.52 17.05
N MET A 67 -6.75 5.25 16.46
CA MET A 67 -5.70 5.96 17.22
C MET A 67 -6.27 7.05 18.14
N GLN A 68 -7.28 7.80 17.69
CA GLN A 68 -7.92 8.84 18.51
C GLN A 68 -8.69 8.29 19.71
N ARG A 69 -9.18 7.04 19.62
CA ARG A 69 -9.88 6.37 20.73
C ARG A 69 -8.94 5.77 21.77
N ASP A 70 -7.69 5.55 21.41
CA ASP A 70 -6.68 5.04 22.34
C ASP A 70 -6.03 6.19 23.12
N SER A 71 -6.25 6.20 24.43
CA SER A 71 -5.65 7.21 25.33
C SER A 71 -4.15 6.99 25.57
N GLY A 72 -3.59 5.89 25.08
CA GLY A 72 -2.17 5.54 25.18
C GLY A 72 -1.50 5.50 23.81
N HIS A 73 -0.44 4.74 23.73
CA HIS A 73 0.31 4.55 22.47
C HIS A 73 0.12 3.17 21.84
N GLY A 74 -0.83 2.37 22.36
CA GLY A 74 -1.04 0.98 21.91
C GLY A 74 -1.44 0.90 20.45
N ALA A 75 -2.44 1.69 20.03
CA ALA A 75 -2.91 1.75 18.65
C ALA A 75 -1.83 2.31 17.71
N LEU A 76 -1.05 3.33 18.14
CA LEU A 76 0.06 3.87 17.38
C LEU A 76 1.15 2.82 17.13
N ILE A 77 1.57 2.11 18.19
CA ILE A 77 2.57 1.05 18.10
C ILE A 77 2.04 -0.10 17.23
N GLY A 78 0.78 -0.48 17.44
CA GLY A 78 0.11 -1.52 16.66
C GLY A 78 0.03 -1.19 15.19
N ALA A 79 -0.39 0.03 14.83
CA ALA A 79 -0.46 0.50 13.46
C ALA A 79 0.92 0.52 12.78
N ASN A 80 1.96 1.03 13.46
CA ASN A 80 3.32 1.03 12.93
C ASN A 80 3.84 -0.39 12.66
N ARG A 81 3.61 -1.32 13.59
CA ARG A 81 4.01 -2.72 13.42
C ARG A 81 3.19 -3.43 12.34
N GLY A 82 1.88 -3.19 12.33
CA GLY A 82 0.98 -3.78 11.33
C GLY A 82 1.29 -3.29 9.92
N CYS A 83 1.50 -1.98 9.72
CA CYS A 83 1.96 -1.43 8.45
C CYS A 83 3.28 -2.06 8.00
N TYR A 84 4.27 -2.14 8.91
CA TYR A 84 5.53 -2.79 8.60
C TYR A 84 5.33 -4.24 8.16
N ALA A 85 4.50 -5.01 8.88
CA ALA A 85 4.22 -6.40 8.55
C ALA A 85 3.55 -6.54 7.17
N ALA A 86 2.53 -5.72 6.87
CA ALA A 86 1.82 -5.78 5.59
C ALA A 86 2.70 -5.33 4.41
N PHE A 87 3.49 -4.27 4.59
CA PHE A 87 4.40 -3.80 3.52
C PHE A 87 5.51 -4.82 3.25
N SER A 88 6.09 -5.39 4.33
CA SER A 88 7.05 -6.50 4.20
C SER A 88 6.42 -7.71 3.52
N ALA A 89 5.17 -8.06 3.85
CA ALA A 89 4.50 -9.20 3.25
C ALA A 89 4.28 -9.05 1.73
N VAL A 90 4.04 -7.84 1.23
CA VAL A 90 4.01 -7.57 -0.22
C VAL A 90 5.40 -7.77 -0.83
N TYR A 91 6.43 -7.17 -0.24
CA TYR A 91 7.80 -7.22 -0.76
C TYR A 91 8.39 -8.63 -0.72
N GLU A 92 8.23 -9.33 0.42
CA GLU A 92 8.77 -10.66 0.69
C GLU A 92 7.85 -11.80 0.18
N CYS A 93 6.71 -11.47 -0.43
CA CYS A 93 5.85 -12.48 -1.03
C CYS A 93 6.70 -13.37 -1.95
N GLU A 94 6.61 -14.69 -1.78
CA GLU A 94 7.45 -15.62 -2.53
C GLU A 94 7.19 -15.64 -4.03
N VAL A 95 6.06 -15.07 -4.47
CA VAL A 95 5.67 -14.93 -5.87
C VAL A 95 5.39 -13.46 -6.19
N PRO A 96 5.40 -13.06 -7.48
CA PRO A 96 5.09 -11.69 -7.87
C PRO A 96 3.72 -11.22 -7.35
N VAL A 97 3.67 -9.95 -6.89
CA VAL A 97 2.44 -9.28 -6.44
C VAL A 97 2.09 -8.16 -7.41
N ILE A 98 0.90 -8.20 -7.98
CA ILE A 98 0.33 -7.15 -8.83
C ILE A 98 -0.68 -6.38 -8.02
N ALA A 99 -0.52 -5.05 -7.89
CA ALA A 99 -1.52 -4.19 -7.28
C ALA A 99 -2.52 -3.69 -8.34
N ALA A 100 -3.80 -3.96 -8.13
CA ALA A 100 -4.92 -3.46 -8.94
C ALA A 100 -5.56 -2.26 -8.22
N VAL A 101 -5.20 -1.04 -8.64
CA VAL A 101 -5.43 0.21 -7.89
C VAL A 101 -6.50 1.05 -8.55
N HIS A 102 -7.53 1.46 -7.81
CA HIS A 102 -8.56 2.38 -8.27
C HIS A 102 -8.84 3.49 -7.24
N GLY A 103 -9.31 4.62 -7.71
CA GLY A 103 -9.70 5.76 -6.89
C GLY A 103 -8.51 6.37 -6.14
N PHE A 104 -8.42 6.21 -4.84
CA PHE A 104 -7.32 6.76 -4.04
C PHE A 104 -6.44 5.66 -3.44
N CYS A 105 -5.14 5.92 -3.43
CA CYS A 105 -4.11 5.12 -2.77
C CYS A 105 -3.26 6.06 -1.91
N LEU A 106 -3.60 6.16 -0.62
CA LEU A 106 -3.04 7.16 0.27
C LEU A 106 -2.39 6.53 1.51
N GLY A 107 -1.40 7.20 2.06
CA GLY A 107 -0.77 6.79 3.30
C GLY A 107 -0.20 5.37 3.24
N GLY A 108 -0.70 4.48 4.09
CA GLY A 108 -0.31 3.07 4.08
C GLY A 108 -0.56 2.35 2.74
N GLY A 109 -1.51 2.85 1.92
CA GLY A 109 -1.69 2.35 0.56
C GLY A 109 -0.42 2.48 -0.30
N ILE A 110 0.33 3.58 -0.14
CA ILE A 110 1.62 3.78 -0.80
C ILE A 110 2.65 2.73 -0.34
N GLY A 111 2.62 2.36 0.94
CA GLY A 111 3.48 1.28 1.46
C GLY A 111 3.23 -0.06 0.80
N LEU A 112 1.97 -0.37 0.50
CA LEU A 112 1.58 -1.58 -0.22
C LEU A 112 2.02 -1.54 -1.69
N VAL A 113 1.61 -0.50 -2.44
CA VAL A 113 1.86 -0.44 -3.90
C VAL A 113 3.32 -0.18 -4.23
N GLY A 114 4.06 0.58 -3.39
CA GLY A 114 5.49 0.80 -3.55
C GLY A 114 6.33 -0.46 -3.33
N ASN A 115 5.77 -1.51 -2.74
CA ASN A 115 6.38 -2.82 -2.58
C ASN A 115 5.85 -3.88 -3.54
N ALA A 116 4.81 -3.59 -4.31
CA ALA A 116 4.31 -4.48 -5.35
C ALA A 116 5.30 -4.56 -6.54
N ASP A 117 5.25 -5.67 -7.28
CA ASP A 117 6.12 -5.90 -8.45
C ASP A 117 5.59 -5.20 -9.70
N ALA A 118 4.27 -5.03 -9.81
CA ALA A 118 3.63 -4.29 -10.87
C ALA A 118 2.35 -3.61 -10.37
N ILE A 119 1.96 -2.51 -11.01
CA ILE A 119 0.75 -1.76 -10.68
C ILE A 119 -0.08 -1.59 -11.96
N VAL A 120 -1.34 -2.01 -11.91
CA VAL A 120 -2.38 -1.62 -12.87
C VAL A 120 -3.29 -0.63 -12.16
N ALA A 121 -3.52 0.53 -12.77
CA ALA A 121 -4.27 1.60 -12.13
C ALA A 121 -5.43 2.10 -12.97
N SER A 122 -6.48 2.59 -12.32
CA SER A 122 -7.55 3.29 -13.00
C SER A 122 -7.14 4.72 -13.38
N GLU A 123 -7.78 5.27 -14.42
CA GLU A 123 -7.58 6.65 -14.87
C GLU A 123 -7.83 7.67 -13.76
N ASP A 124 -8.76 7.38 -12.84
CA ASP A 124 -9.10 8.20 -11.69
C ASP A 124 -8.22 7.96 -10.45
N ALA A 125 -7.25 7.05 -10.53
CA ALA A 125 -6.43 6.72 -9.38
C ALA A 125 -5.46 7.85 -9.02
N THR A 126 -5.38 8.14 -7.72
CA THR A 126 -4.45 9.12 -7.14
C THR A 126 -3.59 8.48 -6.07
N PHE A 127 -2.32 8.90 -6.00
CA PHE A 127 -1.30 8.30 -5.14
C PHE A 127 -0.63 9.39 -4.31
N GLY A 128 -0.58 9.23 -2.98
CA GLY A 128 0.06 10.26 -2.15
C GLY A 128 0.20 9.93 -0.68
N LEU A 129 0.94 10.80 -0.01
CA LEU A 129 1.25 10.72 1.41
C LEU A 129 0.78 12.00 2.13
N PRO A 130 -0.47 12.03 2.63
CA PRO A 130 -1.00 13.18 3.36
C PRO A 130 -0.56 13.20 4.84
N GLU A 131 0.52 12.50 5.18
CA GLU A 131 0.96 12.23 6.54
C GLU A 131 1.22 13.51 7.33
N LEU A 132 1.86 14.52 6.73
CA LEU A 132 2.16 15.79 7.42
C LEU A 132 0.88 16.52 7.85
N ASP A 133 -0.17 16.46 7.02
CA ASP A 133 -1.48 17.04 7.36
C ASP A 133 -2.27 16.20 8.37
N ARG A 134 -1.77 15.01 8.72
CA ARG A 134 -2.40 14.06 9.65
C ARG A 134 -1.59 13.83 10.92
N GLY A 135 -0.51 14.60 11.14
CA GLY A 135 0.37 14.42 12.28
C GLY A 135 1.08 13.06 12.29
N ALA A 136 1.45 12.56 11.11
CA ALA A 136 2.16 11.31 10.94
C ALA A 136 3.38 11.49 10.03
N LEU A 137 4.25 10.51 10.03
CA LEU A 137 5.36 10.37 9.10
C LEU A 137 5.43 8.91 8.66
N GLY A 138 5.95 8.66 7.46
CA GLY A 138 6.18 7.31 6.96
C GLY A 138 5.87 7.13 5.49
N ALA A 139 6.24 5.95 4.98
CA ALA A 139 6.08 5.49 3.61
C ALA A 139 6.79 6.35 2.51
N ALA A 140 7.62 7.33 2.87
CA ALA A 140 8.46 8.04 1.91
C ALA A 140 9.43 7.08 1.20
N THR A 141 9.95 6.07 1.89
CA THR A 141 10.70 4.96 1.31
C THR A 141 9.96 4.34 0.12
N HIS A 142 8.67 4.06 0.30
CA HIS A 142 7.85 3.40 -0.71
C HIS A 142 7.43 4.35 -1.84
N LEU A 143 7.16 5.62 -1.53
CA LEU A 143 6.89 6.64 -2.54
C LEU A 143 8.14 6.90 -3.42
N SER A 144 9.34 6.81 -2.86
CA SER A 144 10.59 6.96 -3.62
C SER A 144 10.85 5.85 -4.63
N ARG A 145 10.12 4.73 -4.53
CA ARG A 145 10.13 3.65 -5.53
C ARG A 145 9.17 3.92 -6.69
N LEU A 146 8.23 4.85 -6.50
CA LEU A 146 7.19 5.18 -7.50
C LEU A 146 7.52 6.41 -8.32
N VAL A 147 8.31 7.34 -7.79
CA VAL A 147 8.65 8.60 -8.46
C VAL A 147 10.10 8.99 -8.18
N PRO A 148 10.73 9.81 -9.05
CA PRO A 148 12.07 10.33 -8.79
C PRO A 148 12.18 11.09 -7.48
N GLN A 149 13.35 11.05 -6.84
CA GLN A 149 13.58 11.56 -5.48
C GLN A 149 13.12 13.02 -5.26
N HIS A 150 13.37 13.92 -6.20
CA HIS A 150 12.95 15.32 -6.04
C HIS A 150 11.43 15.49 -6.12
N LEU A 151 10.77 14.72 -6.99
CA LEU A 151 9.30 14.71 -7.06
C LEU A 151 8.71 14.09 -5.79
N MET A 152 9.28 12.98 -5.30
CA MET A 152 8.87 12.38 -4.03
C MET A 152 8.89 13.40 -2.90
N ARG A 153 9.98 14.17 -2.75
CA ARG A 153 10.10 15.20 -1.70
C ARG A 153 9.06 16.31 -1.85
N ALA A 154 8.83 16.78 -3.10
CA ALA A 154 7.82 17.80 -3.36
C ALA A 154 6.42 17.32 -2.99
N LEU A 155 6.03 16.13 -3.44
CA LEU A 155 4.74 15.52 -3.10
C LEU A 155 4.58 15.32 -1.58
N TYR A 156 5.62 14.79 -0.94
CA TYR A 156 5.61 14.53 0.49
C TYR A 156 5.43 15.80 1.33
N TYR A 157 6.25 16.84 1.08
CA TYR A 157 6.18 18.09 1.85
C TYR A 157 4.94 18.93 1.57
N THR A 158 4.29 18.74 0.42
CA THR A 158 3.08 19.47 0.06
C THR A 158 1.80 18.66 0.28
N SER A 159 1.91 17.40 0.73
CA SER A 159 0.80 16.44 0.85
C SER A 159 -0.02 16.28 -0.46
N ARG A 160 0.59 16.63 -1.61
CA ARG A 160 -0.06 16.47 -2.91
C ARG A 160 -0.03 15.03 -3.38
N THR A 161 -0.96 14.71 -4.26
CA THR A 161 -1.03 13.40 -4.91
C THR A 161 -0.49 13.48 -6.33
N ALA A 162 0.06 12.35 -6.81
CA ALA A 162 0.30 12.10 -8.22
C ALA A 162 -0.87 11.32 -8.82
N THR A 163 -1.12 11.50 -10.09
CA THR A 163 -2.10 10.74 -10.86
C THR A 163 -1.53 9.42 -11.38
N ALA A 164 -2.40 8.47 -11.74
CA ALA A 164 -1.98 7.23 -12.41
C ALA A 164 -1.19 7.50 -13.70
N ALA A 165 -1.58 8.52 -14.47
CA ALA A 165 -0.91 8.92 -15.71
C ALA A 165 0.52 9.44 -15.43
N GLU A 166 0.73 10.23 -14.36
CA GLU A 166 2.06 10.69 -13.97
C GLU A 166 2.94 9.52 -13.55
N LEU A 167 2.43 8.58 -12.74
CA LEU A 167 3.19 7.38 -12.35
C LEU A 167 3.49 6.48 -13.55
N HIS A 168 2.58 6.37 -14.50
CA HIS A 168 2.81 5.64 -15.74
C HIS A 168 3.92 6.29 -16.58
N ALA A 169 3.94 7.61 -16.66
CA ALA A 169 5.01 8.36 -17.35
C ALA A 169 6.39 8.15 -16.69
N HIS A 170 6.45 7.87 -15.39
CA HIS A 170 7.66 7.49 -14.67
C HIS A 170 8.00 5.99 -14.76
N GLY A 171 7.13 5.18 -15.36
CA GLY A 171 7.32 3.73 -15.50
C GLY A 171 6.93 2.91 -14.27
N SER A 172 6.31 3.52 -13.26
CA SER A 172 5.92 2.83 -12.01
C SER A 172 4.56 2.16 -12.10
N VAL A 173 3.66 2.69 -12.94
CA VAL A 173 2.38 2.06 -13.27
C VAL A 173 2.53 1.38 -14.63
N TRP A 174 2.29 0.07 -14.68
CA TRP A 174 2.38 -0.74 -15.89
C TRP A 174 1.35 -0.32 -16.93
N LYS A 175 0.10 -0.16 -16.50
CA LYS A 175 -1.01 0.18 -17.39
C LYS A 175 -2.05 1.04 -16.67
N VAL A 176 -2.59 2.02 -17.38
CA VAL A 176 -3.71 2.87 -16.93
C VAL A 176 -4.93 2.54 -17.79
N VAL A 177 -6.06 2.25 -17.14
CA VAL A 177 -7.30 1.81 -17.80
C VAL A 177 -8.53 2.41 -17.13
N PRO A 178 -9.73 2.38 -17.77
CA PRO A 178 -10.99 2.71 -17.10
C PRO A 178 -11.18 1.90 -15.81
N ARG A 179 -11.79 2.50 -14.82
CA ARG A 179 -11.91 1.93 -13.46
C ARG A 179 -12.47 0.50 -13.43
N GLU A 180 -13.49 0.26 -14.21
CA GLU A 180 -14.17 -1.03 -14.31
C GLU A 180 -13.30 -2.13 -14.93
N GLN A 181 -12.19 -1.78 -15.59
CA GLN A 181 -11.29 -2.71 -16.25
C GLN A 181 -10.04 -3.04 -15.41
N VAL A 182 -9.80 -2.34 -14.30
CA VAL A 182 -8.55 -2.46 -13.52
C VAL A 182 -8.29 -3.89 -13.05
N LEU A 183 -9.31 -4.54 -12.50
CA LEU A 183 -9.14 -5.91 -11.99
C LEU A 183 -8.90 -6.90 -13.13
N ASP A 184 -9.65 -6.78 -14.21
CA ASP A 184 -9.52 -7.68 -15.38
C ASP A 184 -8.12 -7.54 -16.01
N GLU A 185 -7.63 -6.31 -16.17
CA GLU A 185 -6.27 -6.07 -16.68
C GLU A 185 -5.17 -6.60 -15.75
N ALA A 186 -5.35 -6.47 -14.44
CA ALA A 186 -4.43 -7.03 -13.48
C ALA A 186 -4.43 -8.56 -13.53
N LEU A 187 -5.60 -9.17 -13.71
CA LEU A 187 -5.74 -10.62 -13.88
C LEU A 187 -5.15 -11.09 -15.23
N ASP A 188 -5.27 -10.30 -16.30
CA ASP A 188 -4.65 -10.63 -17.59
C ASP A 188 -3.12 -10.63 -17.48
N LEU A 189 -2.54 -9.63 -16.83
CA LEU A 189 -1.10 -9.62 -16.53
C LEU A 189 -0.71 -10.81 -15.63
N ALA A 190 -1.53 -11.13 -14.62
CA ALA A 190 -1.30 -12.28 -13.75
C ALA A 190 -1.35 -13.61 -14.54
N ARG A 191 -2.28 -13.77 -15.48
CA ARG A 191 -2.37 -14.94 -16.36
C ARG A 191 -1.12 -15.09 -17.23
N GLU A 192 -0.60 -13.99 -17.76
CA GLU A 192 0.65 -14.00 -18.54
C GLU A 192 1.83 -14.50 -17.69
N ILE A 193 1.99 -13.96 -16.49
CA ILE A 193 3.04 -14.37 -15.55
C ILE A 193 2.85 -15.82 -15.10
N ALA A 194 1.62 -16.24 -14.78
CA ALA A 194 1.31 -17.57 -14.30
C ALA A 194 1.56 -18.70 -15.32
N ARG A 195 1.80 -18.37 -16.60
CA ARG A 195 2.25 -19.36 -17.62
C ARG A 195 3.71 -19.79 -17.41
N LYS A 196 4.48 -19.02 -16.65
CA LYS A 196 5.88 -19.32 -16.36
C LYS A 196 5.98 -20.43 -15.30
N ASP A 197 7.13 -21.08 -15.22
CA ASP A 197 7.40 -22.06 -14.18
C ASP A 197 7.37 -21.40 -12.79
N GLY A 198 6.62 -22.01 -11.85
CA GLY A 198 6.41 -21.41 -10.52
C GLY A 198 7.69 -21.35 -9.68
N TYR A 199 8.60 -22.33 -9.82
CA TYR A 199 9.88 -22.31 -9.11
C TYR A 199 10.79 -21.21 -9.64
N LEU A 200 10.85 -21.02 -10.96
CA LEU A 200 11.62 -19.93 -11.56
C LEU A 200 11.06 -18.55 -11.18
N LEU A 201 9.74 -18.39 -11.04
CA LEU A 201 9.16 -17.13 -10.57
C LEU A 201 9.59 -16.81 -9.15
N ARG A 202 9.65 -17.78 -8.23
CA ARG A 202 10.11 -17.60 -6.86
C ARG A 202 11.60 -17.21 -6.82
N LEU A 203 12.43 -17.87 -7.59
CA LEU A 203 13.86 -17.52 -7.71
C LEU A 203 14.05 -16.13 -8.31
N ALA A 204 13.28 -15.76 -9.33
CA ALA A 204 13.33 -14.45 -9.95
C ALA A 204 12.93 -13.35 -8.95
N LYS A 205 11.83 -13.56 -8.20
CA LYS A 205 11.38 -12.62 -7.15
C LYS A 205 12.48 -12.40 -6.11
N ALA A 206 13.06 -13.47 -5.57
CA ALA A 206 14.15 -13.38 -4.60
C ALA A 206 15.38 -12.67 -5.17
N ALA A 207 15.76 -12.95 -6.42
CA ALA A 207 16.90 -12.32 -7.07
C ALA A 207 16.67 -10.83 -7.32
N ILE A 208 15.48 -10.43 -7.79
CA ILE A 208 15.10 -9.04 -8.04
C ILE A 208 15.12 -8.25 -6.73
N ASN A 209 14.52 -8.79 -5.66
CA ASN A 209 14.54 -8.14 -4.35
C ASN A 209 15.97 -7.99 -3.81
N GLY A 210 16.85 -8.96 -4.07
CA GLY A 210 18.25 -8.93 -3.61
C GLY A 210 19.12 -7.88 -4.32
N ILE A 211 18.72 -7.39 -5.49
CA ILE A 211 19.43 -6.32 -6.22
C ILE A 211 18.72 -4.97 -6.13
N ASP A 212 17.62 -4.87 -5.40
CA ASP A 212 16.89 -3.62 -5.20
C ASP A 212 17.81 -2.59 -4.52
N PRO A 213 17.98 -1.37 -5.10
CA PRO A 213 18.84 -0.36 -4.50
C PRO A 213 18.27 0.25 -3.20
N VAL A 214 16.99 0.05 -2.95
CA VAL A 214 16.30 0.56 -1.76
C VAL A 214 16.12 -0.58 -0.74
N ASP A 215 16.82 -0.51 0.39
CA ASP A 215 16.53 -1.37 1.54
C ASP A 215 15.22 -0.91 2.18
N VAL A 216 14.11 -1.47 1.72
CA VAL A 216 12.76 -1.06 2.15
C VAL A 216 12.54 -1.31 3.65
N HIS A 217 13.14 -2.36 4.23
CA HIS A 217 12.96 -2.70 5.64
C HIS A 217 13.67 -1.69 6.53
N ARG A 218 14.96 -1.48 6.30
CA ARG A 218 15.78 -0.57 7.08
C ARG A 218 15.31 0.87 6.94
N SER A 219 15.04 1.32 5.71
CA SER A 219 14.62 2.69 5.44
C SER A 219 13.28 3.01 6.09
N TYR A 220 12.30 2.11 5.97
CA TYR A 220 11.00 2.33 6.57
C TYR A 220 11.05 2.29 8.10
N ARG A 221 11.82 1.38 8.70
CA ARG A 221 12.01 1.38 10.16
C ARG A 221 12.69 2.65 10.67
N PHE A 222 13.61 3.21 9.90
CA PHE A 222 14.22 4.50 10.21
C PHE A 222 13.18 5.64 10.20
N GLU A 223 12.32 5.70 9.18
CA GLU A 223 11.22 6.68 9.11
C GLU A 223 10.25 6.57 10.30
N GLN A 224 9.89 5.34 10.68
CA GLN A 224 8.99 5.09 11.81
C GLN A 224 9.53 5.65 13.14
N GLY A 225 10.83 5.74 13.30
CA GLY A 225 11.46 6.37 14.46
C GLY A 225 11.02 7.81 14.65
N PHE A 226 10.99 8.59 13.59
CA PHE A 226 10.52 9.99 13.62
C PHE A 226 9.01 10.12 13.85
N THR A 227 8.22 9.14 13.44
CA THR A 227 6.79 9.09 13.79
C THR A 227 6.60 9.00 15.30
N PHE A 228 7.39 8.18 15.99
CA PHE A 228 7.33 8.10 17.46
C PHE A 228 7.79 9.42 18.11
N GLU A 229 8.85 10.04 17.61
CA GLU A 229 9.31 11.34 18.12
C GLU A 229 8.24 12.43 17.98
N ALA A 230 7.58 12.52 16.81
CA ALA A 230 6.48 13.44 16.57
C ALA A 230 5.30 13.22 17.53
N ASN A 231 4.96 11.96 17.83
CA ASN A 231 3.90 11.63 18.79
C ASN A 231 4.31 11.95 20.24
N LEU A 232 5.52 11.59 20.66
CA LEU A 232 6.02 11.87 22.01
C LEU A 232 6.16 13.37 22.29
N SER A 233 6.42 14.20 21.27
CA SER A 233 6.46 15.66 21.39
C SER A 233 5.07 16.31 21.51
N GLY A 234 3.99 15.54 21.31
CA GLY A 234 2.60 16.03 21.29
C GLY A 234 2.24 16.85 20.03
N VAL A 235 3.15 17.02 19.07
CA VAL A 235 2.84 17.71 17.79
C VAL A 235 1.83 16.92 16.97
N ALA A 236 2.02 15.61 16.91
CA ALA A 236 1.15 14.72 16.16
C ALA A 236 -0.30 14.76 16.66
N ASP A 237 -0.51 14.80 17.98
CA ASP A 237 -1.85 14.89 18.58
C ASP A 237 -2.53 16.21 18.19
N ARG A 238 -1.82 17.33 18.33
CA ARG A 238 -2.37 18.65 17.94
C ARG A 238 -2.81 18.71 16.47
N VAL A 239 -2.07 18.08 15.57
CA VAL A 239 -2.44 18.01 14.15
C VAL A 239 -3.66 17.09 13.95
N ARG A 240 -3.69 15.92 14.60
CA ARG A 240 -4.81 15.00 14.52
C ARG A 240 -6.11 15.54 15.10
N ASP A 241 -6.05 16.34 16.17
CA ASP A 241 -7.23 16.94 16.81
C ASP A 241 -7.95 17.92 15.87
N THR A 242 -7.23 18.50 14.91
CA THR A 242 -7.85 19.33 13.86
C THR A 242 -8.48 18.49 12.74
N PHE A 243 -8.19 17.17 12.67
CA PHE A 243 -8.73 16.28 11.66
C PHE A 243 -10.21 15.97 11.93
N GLY A 244 -11.08 16.40 11.05
CA GLY A 244 -12.54 16.25 11.18
C GLY A 244 -13.26 17.47 11.74
N THR A 245 -12.55 18.47 12.28
CA THR A 245 -13.14 19.74 12.72
C THR A 245 -13.22 20.79 11.60
N THR A 246 -12.41 20.63 10.54
CA THR A 246 -12.38 21.52 9.35
C THR A 246 -13.30 21.05 8.21
N GLY A 247 -14.28 20.21 8.50
CA GLY A 247 -15.28 19.72 7.54
C GLY A 247 -16.46 20.66 7.32
N GLY A 248 -16.24 21.97 7.29
CA GLY A 248 -17.27 22.95 6.98
C GLY A 248 -16.63 24.24 6.53
N ASP A 249 -16.19 24.30 5.28
CA ASP A 249 -16.07 25.46 4.39
C ASP A 249 -14.98 25.15 3.33
N GLY A 250 -15.45 24.63 2.24
CA GLY A 250 -14.65 24.43 1.03
C GLY A 250 -15.54 24.57 -0.18
N LYS A 251 -15.73 25.83 -0.62
CA LYS A 251 -16.26 26.14 -1.96
C LYS A 251 -15.36 25.61 -3.04
#